data_aab3a2bc604fc0ec273feb699357cd5a
#
_entry.id   aab3a2bc604fc0ec273feb699357cd5a
#
_cell.length_a   1.000
_cell.length_b   1.000
_cell.length_c   1.000
_cell.angle_alpha   90.00
_cell.angle_beta   90.00
_cell.angle_gamma   90.00
#
_symmetry.space_group_name_H-M   'P 1'
#
loop_
_entity.id
_entity.type
_entity.pdbx_description
1 polymer ?
#
loop_
_entity_poly.entity_id
_entity_poly.type
_entity_poly.pdbx_seq_one_letter_code
_entity_poly.pdbx_strand_id
1 'polypeptide(L)'
;MYIAPAASLVGDLAVPGDKSISHRALILGGIADGDSEVRGFGASADTLATADAMAALGAEVELDGETVRLTGTGLRGLSPPPTPIDCGNAGTLIRLLPGVLVGQNGRFVLTGDESLSRRPLDRIADPLREMGAALETTDGHAPLVVEGGQLRGITYELPVASAQVKSAVLLAGLYAKGRTTVVEPAATRDHTELLLQHAGVEVERKGFTVSVTGVQRLELDRVEVPGDFSSAAPLIVAATLLPGSELYLHGVGINPTRTGLLDVLERMRARVTLFNKRKLGAEAVADIEVRSSPSLVATRVAPAEVPRMVDELPLVALIAGLARGETVIGGVQELRVKETDRVETVKDVLKPLGIRVSAGEDELRVVGVPTRPKGGGSADSQGDHRIAMLGAVAGLVSREGLRLEGAEAAAVSFPGFFELLDSVSKR
;
A
#
# COMPACT_ATOMS: atom_id res chain seq x y z
N MET A 1 4.12 -18.38 -15.70
CA MET A 1 2.78 -18.99 -15.45
C MET A 1 1.85 -18.71 -16.62
N TYR A 2 0.94 -19.62 -16.99
CA TYR A 2 -0.12 -19.31 -17.96
C TYR A 2 -1.42 -19.01 -17.20
N ILE A 3 -1.98 -17.84 -17.45
CA ILE A 3 -3.26 -17.42 -16.88
C ILE A 3 -4.35 -17.75 -17.91
N ALA A 4 -5.14 -18.78 -17.60
CA ALA A 4 -6.24 -19.20 -18.47
C ALA A 4 -7.43 -18.20 -18.37
N PRO A 5 -8.17 -18.01 -19.48
CA PRO A 5 -9.40 -17.21 -19.45
C PRO A 5 -10.42 -17.77 -18.45
N ALA A 6 -11.16 -16.88 -17.81
CA ALA A 6 -12.33 -17.25 -17.01
C ALA A 6 -13.63 -16.82 -17.69
N ALA A 7 -14.72 -17.54 -17.45
CA ALA A 7 -16.07 -17.15 -17.89
C ALA A 7 -16.63 -16.09 -16.95
N SER A 8 -16.52 -16.32 -15.63
CA SER A 8 -16.99 -15.40 -14.58
C SER A 8 -16.22 -15.61 -13.29
N LEU A 9 -16.36 -14.68 -12.35
CA LEU A 9 -15.95 -14.85 -10.95
C LEU A 9 -17.21 -14.93 -10.07
N VAL A 10 -17.31 -16.00 -9.29
CA VAL A 10 -18.43 -16.21 -8.37
C VAL A 10 -17.90 -16.72 -7.05
N GLY A 11 -18.20 -16.03 -5.96
CA GLY A 11 -17.75 -16.46 -4.65
C GLY A 11 -18.07 -15.47 -3.54
N ASP A 12 -17.72 -15.92 -2.35
CA ASP A 12 -17.89 -15.22 -1.08
C ASP A 12 -16.59 -15.45 -0.31
N LEU A 13 -15.81 -14.40 -0.06
CA LEU A 13 -14.45 -14.53 0.48
C LEU A 13 -13.98 -13.29 1.25
N ALA A 14 -12.92 -13.45 2.01
CA ALA A 14 -12.15 -12.37 2.60
C ALA A 14 -10.78 -12.25 1.89
N VAL A 15 -10.21 -11.07 1.95
CA VAL A 15 -8.83 -10.81 1.48
C VAL A 15 -7.89 -10.69 2.67
N PRO A 16 -6.58 -10.89 2.50
CA PRO A 16 -5.60 -10.68 3.57
C PRO A 16 -5.69 -9.30 4.20
N GLY A 17 -5.26 -9.21 5.45
CA GLY A 17 -5.24 -7.95 6.18
C GLY A 17 -4.39 -6.86 5.52
N ASP A 18 -4.78 -5.59 5.75
CA ASP A 18 -4.14 -4.43 5.14
C ASP A 18 -2.66 -4.35 5.51
N LYS A 19 -1.80 -4.43 4.48
CA LYS A 19 -0.34 -4.38 4.61
C LYS A 19 0.13 -3.09 5.29
N SER A 20 -0.43 -1.95 4.93
CA SER A 20 -0.02 -0.64 5.45
C SER A 20 -0.35 -0.49 6.93
N ILE A 21 -1.48 -1.03 7.37
CA ILE A 21 -1.91 -1.04 8.77
C ILE A 21 -1.07 -2.06 9.55
N SER A 22 -0.83 -3.24 8.99
CA SER A 22 0.01 -4.30 9.60
C SER A 22 1.42 -3.81 9.94
N HIS A 23 2.11 -3.15 9.00
CA HIS A 23 3.42 -2.54 9.28
C HIS A 23 3.36 -1.57 10.46
N ARG A 24 2.37 -0.69 10.47
CA ARG A 24 2.22 0.33 11.52
C ARG A 24 1.88 -0.26 12.88
N ALA A 25 1.03 -1.28 12.88
CA ALA A 25 0.67 -2.00 14.10
C ALA A 25 1.90 -2.65 14.75
N LEU A 26 2.76 -3.29 13.95
CA LEU A 26 4.01 -3.88 14.44
C LEU A 26 4.99 -2.81 14.96
N ILE A 27 5.18 -1.72 14.22
CA ILE A 27 6.08 -0.63 14.64
C ILE A 27 5.59 0.02 15.93
N LEU A 28 4.30 0.35 16.02
CA LEU A 28 3.73 0.99 17.21
C LEU A 28 3.66 0.03 18.40
N GLY A 29 3.26 -1.25 18.18
CA GLY A 29 3.26 -2.28 19.21
C GLY A 29 4.65 -2.53 19.78
N GLY A 30 5.69 -2.52 18.92
CA GLY A 30 7.08 -2.74 19.37
C GLY A 30 7.65 -1.59 20.22
N ILE A 31 7.08 -0.39 20.13
CA ILE A 31 7.45 0.77 20.98
C ILE A 31 6.39 1.10 22.04
N ALA A 32 5.33 0.32 22.13
CA ALA A 32 4.32 0.50 23.16
C ALA A 32 4.84 0.03 24.54
N ASP A 33 4.19 0.52 25.61
CA ASP A 33 4.42 0.04 26.94
C ASP A 33 3.53 -1.21 27.19
N GLY A 34 4.14 -2.39 27.40
CA GLY A 34 3.45 -3.65 27.66
C GLY A 34 3.04 -4.42 26.42
N ASP A 35 1.96 -5.21 26.54
CA ASP A 35 1.53 -6.16 25.55
C ASP A 35 0.54 -5.55 24.56
N SER A 36 0.69 -5.93 23.28
CA SER A 36 -0.21 -5.56 22.19
C SER A 36 -0.67 -6.79 21.42
N GLU A 37 -1.92 -6.83 20.98
CA GLU A 37 -2.45 -7.89 20.11
C GLU A 37 -2.92 -7.29 18.77
N VAL A 38 -2.35 -7.77 17.66
CA VAL A 38 -2.75 -7.39 16.30
C VAL A 38 -3.52 -8.54 15.68
N ARG A 39 -4.79 -8.34 15.35
CA ARG A 39 -5.67 -9.33 14.72
C ARG A 39 -5.96 -9.00 13.27
N GLY A 40 -6.11 -10.00 12.41
CA GLY A 40 -6.27 -9.83 10.97
C GLY A 40 -4.97 -9.39 10.30
N PHE A 41 -3.83 -9.72 10.89
CA PHE A 41 -2.50 -9.37 10.36
C PHE A 41 -2.32 -9.89 8.93
N GLY A 42 -1.99 -9.00 8.01
CA GLY A 42 -1.68 -9.36 6.64
C GLY A 42 -0.25 -9.91 6.51
N ALA A 43 -0.09 -11.21 6.74
CA ALA A 43 1.20 -11.88 6.60
C ALA A 43 1.67 -11.86 5.14
N SER A 44 2.77 -11.18 4.88
CA SER A 44 3.43 -11.08 3.58
C SER A 44 4.94 -10.91 3.79
N ALA A 45 5.75 -11.10 2.78
CA ALA A 45 7.19 -10.90 2.90
C ALA A 45 7.54 -9.51 3.48
N ASP A 46 6.85 -8.47 3.04
CA ASP A 46 7.05 -7.10 3.53
C ASP A 46 6.72 -6.94 5.02
N THR A 47 5.60 -7.46 5.48
CA THR A 47 5.15 -7.32 6.88
C THR A 47 5.92 -8.23 7.83
N LEU A 48 6.33 -9.40 7.36
CA LEU A 48 7.21 -10.31 8.11
C LEU A 48 8.59 -9.66 8.33
N ALA A 49 9.16 -8.99 7.31
CA ALA A 49 10.40 -8.22 7.49
C ALA A 49 10.26 -7.14 8.58
N THR A 50 9.06 -6.58 8.78
CA THR A 50 8.82 -5.65 9.90
C THR A 50 8.75 -6.35 11.24
N ALA A 51 8.14 -7.54 11.31
CA ALA A 51 8.12 -8.34 12.51
C ALA A 51 9.55 -8.71 12.93
N ASP A 52 10.36 -9.20 11.98
CA ASP A 52 11.77 -9.55 12.20
C ASP A 52 12.60 -8.33 12.63
N ALA A 53 12.36 -7.17 12.01
CA ALA A 53 13.04 -5.92 12.40
C ALA A 53 12.70 -5.51 13.83
N MET A 54 11.42 -5.58 14.23
CA MET A 54 11.02 -5.23 15.60
C MET A 54 11.59 -6.23 16.63
N ALA A 55 11.62 -7.53 16.30
CA ALA A 55 12.27 -8.54 17.13
C ALA A 55 13.78 -8.30 17.26
N ALA A 56 14.47 -7.98 16.16
CA ALA A 56 15.90 -7.67 16.17
C ALA A 56 16.21 -6.41 17.00
N LEU A 57 15.28 -5.46 17.08
CA LEU A 57 15.38 -4.24 17.86
C LEU A 57 15.05 -4.43 19.36
N GLY A 58 14.58 -5.62 19.76
CA GLY A 58 14.36 -5.99 21.15
C GLY A 58 12.91 -6.15 21.60
N ALA A 59 11.92 -5.96 20.73
CA ALA A 59 10.54 -6.31 21.04
C ALA A 59 10.35 -7.83 21.00
N GLU A 60 9.48 -8.37 21.86
CA GLU A 60 9.06 -9.77 21.70
C GLU A 60 7.93 -9.83 20.67
N VAL A 61 8.04 -10.71 19.68
CA VAL A 61 7.07 -10.83 18.59
C VAL A 61 6.71 -12.30 18.39
N GLU A 62 5.45 -12.64 18.61
CA GLU A 62 4.90 -13.98 18.40
C GLU A 62 3.83 -13.94 17.31
N LEU A 63 4.03 -14.74 16.24
CA LEU A 63 3.07 -14.88 15.15
C LEU A 63 2.27 -16.18 15.32
N ASP A 64 0.94 -16.05 15.28
CA ASP A 64 -0.01 -17.17 15.35
C ASP A 64 -1.11 -16.98 14.28
N GLY A 65 -0.87 -17.48 13.07
CA GLY A 65 -1.73 -17.27 11.92
C GLY A 65 -1.86 -15.79 11.56
N GLU A 66 -3.09 -15.26 11.63
CA GLU A 66 -3.39 -13.84 11.38
C GLU A 66 -3.37 -13.01 12.68
N THR A 67 -2.86 -13.54 13.76
CA THR A 67 -2.70 -12.82 15.03
C THR A 67 -1.22 -12.66 15.35
N VAL A 68 -0.83 -11.43 15.72
CA VAL A 68 0.51 -11.16 16.22
C VAL A 68 0.40 -10.61 17.65
N ARG A 69 1.16 -11.20 18.57
CA ARG A 69 1.33 -10.69 19.92
C ARG A 69 2.70 -10.04 20.03
N LEU A 70 2.73 -8.86 20.61
CA LEU A 70 3.97 -8.11 20.84
C LEU A 70 4.06 -7.74 22.32
N THR A 71 5.26 -7.90 22.90
CA THR A 71 5.62 -7.17 24.11
C THR A 71 6.58 -6.06 23.71
N GLY A 72 6.10 -4.82 23.78
CA GLY A 72 6.86 -3.66 23.34
C GLY A 72 7.95 -3.28 24.33
N THR A 73 8.96 -2.55 23.86
CA THR A 73 10.11 -2.11 24.66
C THR A 73 9.87 -0.78 25.36
N GLY A 74 8.70 -0.20 25.16
CA GLY A 74 8.44 1.21 25.51
C GLY A 74 9.03 2.18 24.49
N LEU A 75 8.61 3.42 24.57
CA LEU A 75 8.85 4.46 23.56
C LEU A 75 10.35 4.61 23.18
N ARG A 76 11.28 4.39 24.12
CA ARG A 76 12.73 4.59 23.93
C ARG A 76 13.57 3.35 24.25
N GLY A 77 12.98 2.15 24.19
CA GLY A 77 13.64 0.91 24.61
C GLY A 77 14.26 0.11 23.47
N LEU A 78 14.07 0.51 22.21
CA LEU A 78 14.69 -0.19 21.08
C LEU A 78 16.21 -0.05 21.12
N SER A 79 16.91 -1.14 20.82
CA SER A 79 18.37 -1.22 20.84
C SER A 79 18.93 -1.60 19.48
N PRO A 80 20.12 -1.09 19.09
CA PRO A 80 20.76 -1.47 17.83
C PRO A 80 21.07 -2.98 17.80
N PRO A 81 20.62 -3.70 16.74
CA PRO A 81 21.00 -5.08 16.55
C PRO A 81 22.46 -5.21 16.10
N PRO A 82 23.10 -6.39 16.29
CA PRO A 82 24.50 -6.64 15.91
C PRO A 82 24.74 -6.60 14.38
N THR A 83 23.68 -6.79 13.59
CA THR A 83 23.72 -6.81 12.13
C THR A 83 22.78 -5.71 11.57
N PRO A 84 23.02 -5.23 10.33
CA PRO A 84 22.06 -4.36 9.69
C PRO A 84 20.65 -4.95 9.65
N ILE A 85 19.66 -4.10 9.78
CA ILE A 85 18.25 -4.47 9.64
C ILE A 85 17.97 -4.65 8.14
N ASP A 86 17.69 -5.88 7.73
CA ASP A 86 17.31 -6.17 6.36
C ASP A 86 15.81 -5.91 6.16
N CYS A 87 15.50 -4.92 5.35
CA CYS A 87 14.13 -4.58 4.99
C CYS A 87 13.59 -5.39 3.80
N GLY A 88 14.40 -6.27 3.18
CA GLY A 88 14.03 -6.99 1.97
C GLY A 88 13.57 -6.02 0.88
N ASN A 89 12.33 -6.19 0.37
CA ASN A 89 11.68 -5.25 -0.56
C ASN A 89 10.71 -4.28 0.14
N ALA A 90 10.61 -4.32 1.47
CA ALA A 90 9.60 -3.60 2.25
C ALA A 90 9.83 -2.08 2.28
N GLY A 91 9.41 -1.39 1.23
CA GLY A 91 9.50 0.07 1.12
C GLY A 91 8.77 0.83 2.23
N THR A 92 7.79 0.23 2.87
CA THR A 92 7.11 0.82 4.03
C THR A 92 8.01 0.75 5.26
N LEU A 93 8.63 -0.38 5.53
CA LEU A 93 9.53 -0.57 6.68
C LEU A 93 10.70 0.43 6.63
N ILE A 94 11.47 0.43 5.52
CA ILE A 94 12.67 1.28 5.40
C ILE A 94 12.35 2.79 5.48
N ARG A 95 11.09 3.19 5.24
CA ARG A 95 10.68 4.60 5.30
C ARG A 95 10.03 5.00 6.61
N LEU A 96 9.30 4.12 7.28
CA LEU A 96 8.60 4.46 8.53
C LEU A 96 9.48 4.24 9.75
N LEU A 97 10.22 3.14 9.80
CA LEU A 97 11.06 2.78 10.94
C LEU A 97 12.08 3.87 11.30
N PRO A 98 12.74 4.57 10.36
CA PRO A 98 13.63 5.69 10.68
C PRO A 98 12.96 6.77 11.56
N GLY A 99 11.67 7.06 11.35
CA GLY A 99 10.91 8.00 12.18
C GLY A 99 10.84 7.60 13.65
N VAL A 100 10.97 6.31 13.97
CA VAL A 100 11.07 5.80 15.34
C VAL A 100 12.52 5.77 15.82
N LEU A 101 13.44 5.29 14.96
CA LEU A 101 14.83 5.08 15.32
C LEU A 101 15.57 6.38 15.66
N VAL A 102 15.19 7.51 15.04
CA VAL A 102 15.77 8.83 15.36
C VAL A 102 15.52 9.27 16.81
N GLY A 103 14.52 8.68 17.48
CA GLY A 103 14.22 8.91 18.89
C GLY A 103 14.90 7.95 19.86
N GLN A 104 15.62 6.94 19.36
CA GLN A 104 16.28 5.91 20.18
C GLN A 104 17.73 6.29 20.48
N ASN A 105 18.37 5.55 21.39
CA ASN A 105 19.81 5.68 21.65
C ASN A 105 20.58 4.65 20.81
N GLY A 106 21.51 5.09 20.00
CA GLY A 106 22.40 4.20 19.25
C GLY A 106 22.45 4.50 17.76
N ARG A 107 23.17 3.65 17.03
CA ARG A 107 23.38 3.70 15.59
C ARG A 107 22.74 2.49 14.92
N PHE A 108 21.82 2.71 14.01
CA PHE A 108 21.05 1.71 13.30
C PHE A 108 21.38 1.76 11.81
N VAL A 109 21.49 0.60 11.17
CA VAL A 109 21.75 0.49 9.74
C VAL A 109 20.62 -0.30 9.11
N LEU A 110 19.95 0.28 8.12
CA LEU A 110 18.89 -0.36 7.36
C LEU A 110 19.36 -0.63 5.93
N THR A 111 19.14 -1.84 5.47
CA THR A 111 19.44 -2.31 4.11
C THR A 111 18.18 -2.82 3.42
N GLY A 112 18.30 -3.21 2.17
CA GLY A 112 17.24 -3.86 1.43
C GLY A 112 17.80 -4.60 0.22
N ASP A 113 16.94 -5.27 -0.51
CA ASP A 113 17.28 -5.94 -1.76
C ASP A 113 17.68 -4.94 -2.86
N GLU A 114 18.09 -5.45 -4.01
CA GLU A 114 18.51 -4.62 -5.15
C GLU A 114 17.41 -3.65 -5.62
N SER A 115 16.14 -4.06 -5.60
CA SER A 115 15.01 -3.21 -5.98
C SER A 115 14.78 -2.09 -4.97
N LEU A 116 14.79 -2.40 -3.68
CA LEU A 116 14.60 -1.40 -2.63
C LEU A 116 15.76 -0.42 -2.56
N SER A 117 16.99 -0.90 -2.79
CA SER A 117 18.21 -0.08 -2.75
C SER A 117 18.29 0.95 -3.87
N ARG A 118 17.50 0.83 -4.93
CA ARG A 118 17.38 1.84 -6.00
C ARG A 118 16.35 2.93 -5.72
N ARG A 119 15.53 2.76 -4.67
CA ARG A 119 14.46 3.72 -4.37
C ARG A 119 14.98 4.88 -3.54
N PRO A 120 14.53 6.12 -3.81
CA PRO A 120 15.03 7.30 -3.11
C PRO A 120 14.60 7.30 -1.64
N LEU A 121 15.57 7.62 -0.76
CA LEU A 121 15.39 7.74 0.69
C LEU A 121 15.56 9.17 1.22
N ASP A 122 16.17 10.08 0.46
CA ASP A 122 16.40 11.46 0.91
C ASP A 122 15.10 12.16 1.26
N ARG A 123 13.98 11.85 0.57
CA ARG A 123 12.66 12.39 0.91
C ARG A 123 12.21 12.06 2.35
N ILE A 124 12.79 11.00 2.96
CA ILE A 124 12.59 10.65 4.37
C ILE A 124 13.69 11.25 5.23
N ALA A 125 14.95 11.18 4.77
CA ALA A 125 16.09 11.64 5.54
C ALA A 125 16.09 13.16 5.76
N ASP A 126 15.69 13.94 4.76
CA ASP A 126 15.72 15.40 4.82
C ASP A 126 14.85 15.99 5.93
N PRO A 127 13.55 15.68 6.05
CA PRO A 127 12.75 16.19 7.15
C PRO A 127 13.23 15.71 8.52
N LEU A 128 13.73 14.47 8.63
CA LEU A 128 14.29 13.97 9.89
C LEU A 128 15.59 14.68 10.27
N ARG A 129 16.45 15.01 9.30
CA ARG A 129 17.64 15.86 9.52
C ARG A 129 17.24 17.27 9.97
N GLU A 130 16.19 17.85 9.38
CA GLU A 130 15.66 19.15 9.80
C GLU A 130 15.14 19.10 11.26
N MET A 131 14.60 17.98 11.71
CA MET A 131 14.22 17.77 13.11
C MET A 131 15.43 17.66 14.07
N GLY A 132 16.65 17.54 13.53
CA GLY A 132 17.90 17.44 14.30
C GLY A 132 18.47 16.02 14.41
N ALA A 133 17.94 15.05 13.66
CA ALA A 133 18.49 13.70 13.62
C ALA A 133 19.73 13.61 12.71
N ALA A 134 20.64 12.67 13.00
CA ALA A 134 21.74 12.33 12.12
C ALA A 134 21.36 11.13 11.26
N LEU A 135 21.27 11.35 9.95
CA LEU A 135 20.99 10.31 8.96
C LEU A 135 21.99 10.40 7.80
N GLU A 136 22.49 9.24 7.39
CA GLU A 136 23.36 9.10 6.22
C GLU A 136 22.72 8.16 5.21
N THR A 137 22.75 8.52 3.94
CA THR A 137 22.36 7.71 2.80
C THR A 137 23.52 7.53 1.85
N THR A 138 23.52 6.51 1.03
CA THR A 138 24.49 6.36 -0.06
C THR A 138 23.86 6.90 -1.34
N ASP A 139 24.30 8.10 -1.75
CA ASP A 139 23.75 8.79 -2.93
C ASP A 139 22.21 8.89 -2.92
N GLY A 140 21.63 9.15 -1.75
CA GLY A 140 20.18 9.24 -1.57
C GLY A 140 19.43 7.91 -1.47
N HIS A 141 20.16 6.80 -1.35
CA HIS A 141 19.64 5.43 -1.36
C HIS A 141 20.12 4.61 -0.15
N ALA A 142 19.68 3.35 -0.05
CA ALA A 142 20.18 2.41 0.95
C ALA A 142 21.66 2.04 0.70
N PRO A 143 22.44 1.72 1.76
CA PRO A 143 22.03 1.65 3.15
C PRO A 143 21.68 3.02 3.76
N LEU A 144 20.70 3.01 4.68
CA LEU A 144 20.34 4.17 5.48
C LEU A 144 20.90 3.98 6.89
N VAL A 145 21.75 4.88 7.33
CA VAL A 145 22.27 4.92 8.69
C VAL A 145 21.50 5.97 9.49
N VAL A 146 21.02 5.59 10.65
CA VAL A 146 20.26 6.45 11.56
C VAL A 146 20.97 6.49 12.90
N GLU A 147 21.30 7.69 13.39
CA GLU A 147 21.77 7.89 14.76
C GLU A 147 20.70 8.65 15.55
N GLY A 148 20.34 8.09 16.68
CA GLY A 148 19.35 8.68 17.56
C GLY A 148 19.84 9.96 18.22
N GLY A 149 18.93 10.88 18.52
CA GLY A 149 19.30 12.17 19.05
C GLY A 149 18.14 12.93 19.73
N GLN A 150 18.42 14.18 20.09
CA GLN A 150 17.42 15.09 20.61
C GLN A 150 16.71 15.79 19.44
N LEU A 151 15.44 15.46 19.27
CA LEU A 151 14.63 16.02 18.20
C LEU A 151 13.88 17.28 18.65
N ARG A 152 13.68 18.19 17.70
CA ARG A 152 12.79 19.35 17.82
C ARG A 152 11.61 19.22 16.87
N GLY A 153 10.45 19.70 17.29
CA GLY A 153 9.28 19.82 16.42
C GLY A 153 9.54 20.83 15.30
N ILE A 154 9.04 20.52 14.12
CA ILE A 154 9.14 21.37 12.93
C ILE A 154 7.77 21.52 12.27
N THR A 155 7.63 22.48 11.37
CA THR A 155 6.55 22.50 10.37
C THR A 155 7.17 22.13 9.02
N TYR A 156 6.76 20.98 8.47
CA TYR A 156 7.31 20.47 7.23
C TYR A 156 6.24 20.44 6.14
N GLU A 157 6.48 21.13 5.05
CA GLU A 157 5.63 21.12 3.87
C GLU A 157 6.09 20.00 2.93
N LEU A 158 5.21 19.03 2.67
CA LEU A 158 5.54 17.92 1.77
C LEU A 158 5.64 18.44 0.32
N PRO A 159 6.77 18.23 -0.37
CA PRO A 159 6.91 18.63 -1.78
C PRO A 159 6.00 17.81 -2.71
N VAL A 160 5.67 16.59 -2.31
CA VAL A 160 4.73 15.69 -3.00
C VAL A 160 3.82 15.00 -1.99
N ALA A 161 2.63 14.59 -2.40
CA ALA A 161 1.68 13.87 -1.55
C ALA A 161 2.20 12.47 -1.21
N SER A 162 2.84 12.31 -0.05
CA SER A 162 3.45 11.07 0.41
C SER A 162 3.05 10.72 1.83
N ALA A 163 2.18 9.71 1.98
CA ALA A 163 1.80 9.19 3.29
C ALA A 163 2.99 8.60 4.08
N GLN A 164 4.02 8.08 3.40
CA GLN A 164 5.19 7.51 4.06
C GLN A 164 6.07 8.59 4.67
N VAL A 165 6.31 9.69 3.96
CA VAL A 165 7.06 10.85 4.50
C VAL A 165 6.29 11.46 5.67
N LYS A 166 4.99 11.71 5.50
CA LYS A 166 4.12 12.17 6.59
C LYS A 166 4.24 11.26 7.82
N SER A 167 4.10 9.95 7.62
CA SER A 167 4.17 8.97 8.72
C SER A 167 5.52 9.02 9.43
N ALA A 168 6.64 9.05 8.71
CA ALA A 168 7.97 9.12 9.29
C ALA A 168 8.15 10.37 10.17
N VAL A 169 7.72 11.54 9.67
CA VAL A 169 7.80 12.81 10.41
C VAL A 169 6.88 12.81 11.65
N LEU A 170 5.66 12.27 11.54
CA LEU A 170 4.76 12.18 12.68
C LEU A 170 5.28 11.20 13.75
N LEU A 171 5.84 10.05 13.34
CA LEU A 171 6.48 9.11 14.27
C LEU A 171 7.68 9.73 14.97
N ALA A 172 8.54 10.46 14.26
CA ALA A 172 9.64 11.21 14.87
C ALA A 172 9.13 12.32 15.82
N GLY A 173 7.99 12.90 15.48
CA GLY A 173 7.29 13.89 16.30
C GLY A 173 6.94 13.40 17.72
N LEU A 174 6.77 12.08 17.92
CA LEU A 174 6.52 11.49 19.25
C LEU A 174 7.70 11.70 20.20
N TYR A 175 8.90 11.88 19.68
CA TYR A 175 10.15 12.06 20.42
C TYR A 175 10.61 13.52 20.51
N ALA A 176 10.00 14.40 19.72
CA ALA A 176 10.46 15.77 19.56
C ALA A 176 10.03 16.68 20.70
N LYS A 177 10.90 17.66 21.04
CA LYS A 177 10.48 18.78 21.89
C LYS A 177 9.65 19.76 21.05
N GLY A 178 8.44 20.07 21.55
CA GLY A 178 7.51 20.95 20.85
C GLY A 178 6.59 20.22 19.89
N ARG A 179 5.91 20.97 19.04
CA ARG A 179 4.91 20.49 18.10
C ARG A 179 5.55 20.17 16.75
N THR A 180 5.26 19.00 16.21
CA THR A 180 5.60 18.61 14.85
C THR A 180 4.36 18.70 13.97
N THR A 181 4.47 19.41 12.86
CA THR A 181 3.37 19.67 11.93
C THR A 181 3.79 19.28 10.53
N VAL A 182 2.92 18.55 9.83
CA VAL A 182 3.09 18.21 8.40
C VAL A 182 1.98 18.87 7.61
N VAL A 183 2.34 19.56 6.53
CA VAL A 183 1.41 20.15 5.57
C VAL A 183 1.44 19.35 4.28
N GLU A 184 0.31 18.79 3.88
CA GLU A 184 0.18 17.96 2.69
C GLU A 184 -0.31 18.80 1.50
N PRO A 185 0.21 18.60 0.27
CA PRO A 185 -0.32 19.25 -0.93
C PRO A 185 -1.67 18.66 -1.38
N ALA A 186 -1.94 17.42 -0.99
CA ALA A 186 -3.22 16.71 -1.18
C ALA A 186 -3.36 15.65 -0.09
N ALA A 187 -4.58 15.24 0.24
CA ALA A 187 -4.83 14.21 1.25
C ALA A 187 -4.15 12.89 0.89
N THR A 188 -3.39 12.34 1.82
CA THR A 188 -2.78 11.01 1.73
C THR A 188 -3.34 10.08 2.80
N ARG A 189 -3.01 8.78 2.72
CA ARG A 189 -3.41 7.76 3.69
C ARG A 189 -3.13 8.22 5.12
N ASP A 190 -4.09 8.03 6.01
CA ASP A 190 -4.07 8.52 7.39
C ASP A 190 -4.02 7.40 8.45
N HIS A 191 -3.63 6.20 8.06
CA HIS A 191 -3.52 5.06 8.98
C HIS A 191 -2.60 5.33 10.19
N THR A 192 -1.52 6.12 10.01
CA THR A 192 -0.64 6.50 11.12
C THR A 192 -1.37 7.38 12.11
N GLU A 193 -2.09 8.37 11.64
CA GLU A 193 -2.89 9.28 12.47
C GLU A 193 -3.95 8.52 13.26
N LEU A 194 -4.68 7.63 12.58
CA LEU A 194 -5.73 6.82 13.21
C LEU A 194 -5.17 5.87 14.27
N LEU A 195 -4.04 5.21 14.00
CA LEU A 195 -3.39 4.32 14.97
C LEU A 195 -2.77 5.09 16.12
N LEU A 196 -2.17 6.26 15.88
CA LEU A 196 -1.68 7.13 16.97
C LEU A 196 -2.81 7.60 17.89
N GLN A 197 -3.95 8.01 17.32
CA GLN A 197 -5.14 8.35 18.11
C GLN A 197 -5.66 7.15 18.91
N HIS A 198 -5.65 5.96 18.29
CA HIS A 198 -6.04 4.72 18.96
C HIS A 198 -5.09 4.37 20.12
N ALA A 199 -3.81 4.70 20.00
CA ALA A 199 -2.79 4.56 21.03
C ALA A 199 -2.76 5.74 22.05
N GLY A 200 -3.80 6.60 22.05
CA GLY A 200 -3.94 7.69 23.00
C GLY A 200 -3.12 8.96 22.71
N VAL A 201 -2.47 9.02 21.55
CA VAL A 201 -1.71 10.21 21.13
C VAL A 201 -2.68 11.28 20.60
N GLU A 202 -2.52 12.51 21.04
CA GLU A 202 -3.26 13.65 20.48
C GLU A 202 -2.76 13.98 19.08
N VAL A 203 -3.61 13.76 18.08
CA VAL A 203 -3.35 14.09 16.67
C VAL A 203 -4.35 15.16 16.26
N GLU A 204 -3.87 16.35 15.96
CA GLU A 204 -4.70 17.46 15.47
C GLU A 204 -4.66 17.49 13.94
N ARG A 205 -5.84 17.50 13.31
CA ARG A 205 -5.98 17.64 11.85
C ARG A 205 -6.83 18.84 11.50
N LYS A 206 -6.30 19.72 10.65
CA LYS A 206 -7.00 20.89 10.06
C LYS A 206 -6.77 20.92 8.55
N GLY A 207 -7.74 20.48 7.78
CA GLY A 207 -7.60 20.37 6.32
C GLY A 207 -6.46 19.43 5.94
N PHE A 208 -5.46 19.94 5.27
CA PHE A 208 -4.26 19.21 4.86
C PHE A 208 -3.09 19.32 5.86
N THR A 209 -3.33 19.86 7.02
CA THR A 209 -2.31 19.99 8.09
C THR A 209 -2.57 18.97 9.17
N VAL A 210 -1.55 18.22 9.55
CA VAL A 210 -1.57 17.22 10.63
C VAL A 210 -0.47 17.53 11.63
N SER A 211 -0.77 17.48 12.92
CA SER A 211 0.21 17.79 13.97
C SER A 211 0.15 16.78 15.10
N VAL A 212 1.32 16.53 15.68
CA VAL A 212 1.49 15.76 16.93
C VAL A 212 2.43 16.52 17.89
N THR A 213 2.37 16.16 19.16
CA THR A 213 3.33 16.62 20.19
C THR A 213 4.03 15.42 20.78
N GLY A 214 5.27 15.59 21.22
CA GLY A 214 6.04 14.51 21.86
C GLY A 214 5.32 13.94 23.09
N VAL A 215 5.40 12.62 23.23
CA VAL A 215 4.77 11.88 24.32
C VAL A 215 5.82 11.22 25.22
N GLN A 216 5.43 10.82 26.43
CA GLN A 216 6.32 10.12 27.36
C GLN A 216 6.15 8.61 27.28
N ARG A 217 4.98 8.14 26.89
CA ARG A 217 4.62 6.73 26.77
C ARG A 217 3.59 6.53 25.68
N LEU A 218 3.50 5.31 25.18
CA LEU A 218 2.53 4.86 24.19
C LEU A 218 1.86 3.59 24.68
N GLU A 219 0.53 3.55 24.68
CA GLU A 219 -0.25 2.36 25.05
C GLU A 219 -1.00 1.86 23.83
N LEU A 220 -0.84 0.56 23.52
CA LEU A 220 -1.50 -0.06 22.37
C LEU A 220 -1.91 -1.49 22.71
N ASP A 221 -3.10 -1.69 23.26
CA ASP A 221 -3.56 -3.02 23.70
C ASP A 221 -3.97 -3.92 22.54
N ARG A 222 -4.72 -3.39 21.58
CA ARG A 222 -5.26 -4.16 20.46
C ARG A 222 -5.36 -3.33 19.18
N VAL A 223 -4.97 -3.96 18.07
CA VAL A 223 -5.21 -3.44 16.72
C VAL A 223 -5.99 -4.47 15.92
N GLU A 224 -7.13 -4.05 15.37
CA GLU A 224 -7.92 -4.83 14.41
C GLU A 224 -7.54 -4.36 13.01
N VAL A 225 -7.00 -5.25 12.19
CA VAL A 225 -6.58 -4.97 10.81
C VAL A 225 -7.68 -5.41 9.85
N PRO A 226 -8.29 -4.51 9.07
CA PRO A 226 -9.28 -4.87 8.06
C PRO A 226 -8.63 -5.54 6.85
N GLY A 227 -9.44 -6.16 6.00
CA GLY A 227 -9.00 -6.67 4.70
C GLY A 227 -8.41 -5.54 3.83
N ASP A 228 -7.30 -5.83 3.15
CA ASP A 228 -6.59 -4.85 2.32
C ASP A 228 -7.38 -4.51 1.06
N PHE A 229 -7.74 -3.23 0.92
CA PHE A 229 -8.42 -2.73 -0.28
C PHE A 229 -7.60 -2.95 -1.56
N SER A 230 -6.27 -2.82 -1.50
CA SER A 230 -5.40 -3.09 -2.65
C SER A 230 -5.33 -4.57 -3.03
N SER A 231 -5.55 -5.47 -2.07
CA SER A 231 -5.70 -6.91 -2.33
C SER A 231 -7.10 -7.24 -2.89
N ALA A 232 -8.12 -6.50 -2.47
CA ALA A 232 -9.48 -6.62 -3.02
C ALA A 232 -9.59 -6.09 -4.46
N ALA A 233 -8.84 -5.03 -4.79
CA ALA A 233 -8.97 -4.31 -6.07
C ALA A 233 -8.80 -5.19 -7.33
N PRO A 234 -7.84 -6.13 -7.46
CA PRO A 234 -7.75 -7.04 -8.59
C PRO A 234 -9.02 -7.89 -8.78
N LEU A 235 -9.59 -8.38 -7.68
CA LEU A 235 -10.82 -9.18 -7.67
C LEU A 235 -12.04 -8.34 -8.06
N ILE A 236 -12.14 -7.12 -7.54
CA ILE A 236 -13.19 -6.15 -7.89
C ILE A 236 -13.16 -5.85 -9.39
N VAL A 237 -11.97 -5.55 -9.94
CA VAL A 237 -11.83 -5.23 -11.36
C VAL A 237 -12.11 -6.45 -12.24
N ALA A 238 -11.61 -7.63 -11.87
CA ALA A 238 -11.88 -8.86 -12.61
C ALA A 238 -13.38 -9.19 -12.63
N ALA A 239 -14.06 -9.14 -11.50
CA ALA A 239 -15.52 -9.39 -11.41
C ALA A 239 -16.32 -8.32 -12.17
N THR A 240 -15.89 -7.07 -12.17
CA THR A 240 -16.52 -6.00 -12.95
C THR A 240 -16.46 -6.28 -14.44
N LEU A 241 -15.35 -6.84 -14.95
CA LEU A 241 -15.07 -7.04 -16.36
C LEU A 241 -15.62 -8.36 -16.94
N LEU A 242 -15.69 -9.41 -16.12
CA LEU A 242 -16.11 -10.75 -16.57
C LEU A 242 -17.64 -10.89 -16.51
N PRO A 243 -18.33 -11.19 -17.64
CA PRO A 243 -19.78 -11.36 -17.67
C PRO A 243 -20.27 -12.43 -16.68
N GLY A 244 -21.42 -12.19 -16.05
CA GLY A 244 -22.03 -13.15 -15.12
C GLY A 244 -21.33 -13.25 -13.76
N SER A 245 -20.35 -12.41 -13.48
CA SER A 245 -19.67 -12.38 -12.18
C SER A 245 -20.58 -11.83 -11.09
N GLU A 246 -20.50 -12.46 -9.93
CA GLU A 246 -21.10 -12.03 -8.65
C GLU A 246 -20.16 -12.42 -7.51
N LEU A 247 -19.52 -11.43 -6.91
CA LEU A 247 -18.48 -11.62 -5.91
C LEU A 247 -18.80 -10.81 -4.66
N TYR A 248 -18.66 -11.44 -3.49
CA TYR A 248 -18.79 -10.82 -2.19
C TYR A 248 -17.44 -10.83 -1.47
N LEU A 249 -16.97 -9.65 -1.04
CA LEU A 249 -15.72 -9.48 -0.30
C LEU A 249 -16.06 -8.94 1.09
N HIS A 250 -15.65 -9.66 2.15
CA HIS A 250 -16.01 -9.31 3.52
C HIS A 250 -14.93 -8.52 4.23
N GLY A 251 -15.38 -7.57 5.09
CA GLY A 251 -14.51 -6.86 6.01
C GLY A 251 -13.41 -6.03 5.38
N VAL A 252 -13.60 -5.54 4.15
CA VAL A 252 -12.59 -4.76 3.44
C VAL A 252 -12.50 -3.34 4.02
N GLY A 253 -11.28 -2.86 4.23
CA GLY A 253 -11.02 -1.47 4.63
C GLY A 253 -11.52 -0.50 3.58
N ILE A 254 -12.35 0.45 4.00
CA ILE A 254 -12.93 1.49 3.14
C ILE A 254 -12.52 2.90 3.56
N ASN A 255 -11.30 3.05 4.03
CA ASN A 255 -10.77 4.37 4.36
C ASN A 255 -10.83 5.30 3.14
N PRO A 256 -11.48 6.49 3.23
CA PRO A 256 -11.64 7.40 2.09
C PRO A 256 -10.32 7.85 1.45
N THR A 257 -9.23 7.85 2.22
CA THR A 257 -7.90 8.21 1.70
C THR A 257 -7.25 7.09 0.87
N ARG A 258 -7.93 5.94 0.71
CA ARG A 258 -7.43 4.73 0.07
C ARG A 258 -8.31 4.20 -1.05
N THR A 259 -9.56 4.61 -1.11
CA THR A 259 -10.59 4.00 -1.96
C THR A 259 -10.93 4.80 -3.21
N GLY A 260 -9.97 5.58 -3.73
CA GLY A 260 -10.18 6.37 -4.95
C GLY A 260 -10.61 5.53 -6.16
N LEU A 261 -10.23 4.25 -6.22
CA LEU A 261 -10.71 3.33 -7.25
C LEU A 261 -12.24 3.19 -7.25
N LEU A 262 -12.91 3.22 -6.08
CA LEU A 262 -14.37 3.13 -6.02
C LEU A 262 -15.04 4.34 -6.69
N ASP A 263 -14.49 5.53 -6.52
CA ASP A 263 -15.01 6.75 -7.17
C ASP A 263 -14.83 6.67 -8.70
N VAL A 264 -13.71 6.10 -9.14
CA VAL A 264 -13.46 5.84 -10.57
C VAL A 264 -14.44 4.83 -11.12
N LEU A 265 -14.65 3.71 -10.44
CA LEU A 265 -15.59 2.65 -10.83
C LEU A 265 -17.03 3.17 -10.92
N GLU A 266 -17.46 4.01 -9.97
CA GLU A 266 -18.77 4.66 -10.00
C GLU A 266 -18.92 5.55 -11.25
N ARG A 267 -17.95 6.42 -11.53
CA ARG A 267 -17.95 7.26 -12.75
C ARG A 267 -17.95 6.44 -14.04
N MET A 268 -17.29 5.28 -14.02
CA MET A 268 -17.27 4.33 -15.14
C MET A 268 -18.56 3.49 -15.23
N ARG A 269 -19.52 3.65 -14.31
CA ARG A 269 -20.78 2.91 -14.22
C ARG A 269 -20.60 1.43 -13.88
N ALA A 270 -19.59 1.10 -13.10
CA ALA A 270 -19.41 -0.23 -12.53
C ALA A 270 -20.47 -0.52 -11.46
N ARG A 271 -20.83 -1.80 -11.32
CA ARG A 271 -21.79 -2.28 -10.33
C ARG A 271 -21.07 -2.79 -9.10
N VAL A 272 -20.66 -1.87 -8.24
CA VAL A 272 -20.00 -2.14 -6.96
C VAL A 272 -20.83 -1.52 -5.85
N THR A 273 -21.22 -2.32 -4.87
CA THR A 273 -22.06 -1.90 -3.75
C THR A 273 -21.36 -2.13 -2.43
N LEU A 274 -21.30 -1.12 -1.58
CA LEU A 274 -20.80 -1.22 -0.22
C LEU A 274 -21.97 -1.42 0.74
N PHE A 275 -21.94 -2.46 1.54
CA PHE A 275 -22.93 -2.74 2.55
C PHE A 275 -22.29 -3.13 3.89
N ASN A 276 -23.06 -3.30 4.96
CA ASN A 276 -22.55 -3.59 6.30
C ASN A 276 -21.41 -2.66 6.75
N LYS A 277 -21.52 -1.36 6.43
CA LYS A 277 -20.52 -0.36 6.83
C LYS A 277 -20.46 -0.28 8.35
N ARG A 278 -19.24 -0.41 8.91
CA ARG A 278 -18.97 -0.40 10.34
C ARG A 278 -17.57 0.10 10.64
N LYS A 279 -17.26 0.29 11.90
CA LYS A 279 -15.88 0.49 12.35
C LYS A 279 -15.31 -0.84 12.82
N LEU A 280 -14.03 -1.07 12.52
CA LEU A 280 -13.21 -2.15 13.04
C LEU A 280 -11.94 -1.51 13.62
N GLY A 281 -11.84 -1.48 14.96
CA GLY A 281 -10.79 -0.69 15.62
C GLY A 281 -10.84 0.79 15.20
N ALA A 282 -9.73 1.30 14.68
CA ALA A 282 -9.59 2.67 14.20
C ALA A 282 -10.13 2.91 12.78
N GLU A 283 -10.39 1.85 12.00
CA GLU A 283 -10.65 1.92 10.58
C GLU A 283 -12.12 1.72 10.21
N ALA A 284 -12.52 2.32 9.10
CA ALA A 284 -13.82 2.07 8.48
C ALA A 284 -13.76 0.84 7.59
N VAL A 285 -14.73 -0.06 7.70
CA VAL A 285 -14.83 -1.29 6.89
C VAL A 285 -16.22 -1.45 6.31
N ALA A 286 -16.31 -2.20 5.20
CA ALA A 286 -17.55 -2.63 4.61
C ALA A 286 -17.39 -4.03 4.01
N ASP A 287 -18.50 -4.64 3.70
CA ASP A 287 -18.58 -5.75 2.77
C ASP A 287 -18.85 -5.18 1.37
N ILE A 288 -18.25 -5.77 0.33
CA ILE A 288 -18.30 -5.25 -1.04
C ILE A 288 -18.96 -6.30 -1.94
N GLU A 289 -20.09 -5.96 -2.54
CA GLU A 289 -20.70 -6.73 -3.62
C GLU A 289 -20.24 -6.18 -4.96
N VAL A 290 -19.74 -7.05 -5.84
CA VAL A 290 -19.34 -6.72 -7.20
C VAL A 290 -20.10 -7.56 -8.20
N ARG A 291 -20.77 -6.90 -9.14
CA ARG A 291 -21.43 -7.55 -10.27
C ARG A 291 -20.85 -7.08 -11.59
N SER A 292 -20.84 -7.98 -12.57
CA SER A 292 -20.34 -7.66 -13.91
C SER A 292 -21.05 -6.44 -14.50
N SER A 293 -20.27 -5.61 -15.21
CA SER A 293 -20.71 -4.31 -15.71
C SER A 293 -20.53 -4.20 -17.23
N PRO A 294 -21.60 -4.48 -18.02
CA PRO A 294 -21.46 -4.63 -19.48
C PRO A 294 -21.30 -3.31 -20.25
N SER A 295 -21.51 -2.18 -19.61
CA SER A 295 -21.58 -0.86 -20.26
C SER A 295 -20.68 0.17 -19.59
N LEU A 296 -19.41 -0.19 -19.41
CA LEU A 296 -18.42 0.72 -18.85
C LEU A 296 -18.16 1.90 -19.80
N VAL A 297 -18.02 3.10 -19.24
CA VAL A 297 -17.69 4.32 -19.95
C VAL A 297 -16.35 4.86 -19.47
N ALA A 298 -15.66 5.53 -20.38
CA ALA A 298 -14.39 6.18 -20.07
C ALA A 298 -14.58 7.32 -19.05
N THR A 299 -13.50 7.66 -18.35
CA THR A 299 -13.49 8.72 -17.34
C THR A 299 -12.18 9.49 -17.37
N ARG A 300 -12.08 10.51 -16.53
CA ARG A 300 -10.85 11.24 -16.26
C ARG A 300 -10.49 11.08 -14.78
N VAL A 301 -9.21 10.77 -14.51
CA VAL A 301 -8.62 10.79 -13.18
C VAL A 301 -7.73 12.04 -13.08
N ALA A 302 -8.09 12.94 -12.17
CA ALA A 302 -7.31 14.15 -11.94
C ALA A 302 -6.07 13.84 -11.08
N PRO A 303 -4.94 14.57 -11.22
CA PRO A 303 -3.74 14.36 -10.40
C PRO A 303 -4.02 14.38 -8.89
N ALA A 304 -4.95 15.22 -8.42
CA ALA A 304 -5.32 15.30 -7.00
C ALA A 304 -6.02 14.04 -6.46
N GLU A 305 -6.55 13.17 -7.32
CA GLU A 305 -7.19 11.90 -6.93
C GLU A 305 -6.17 10.77 -6.76
N VAL A 306 -5.03 10.87 -7.44
CA VAL A 306 -4.00 9.81 -7.52
C VAL A 306 -3.50 9.33 -6.15
N PRO A 307 -3.23 10.20 -5.16
CA PRO A 307 -2.76 9.74 -3.85
C PRO A 307 -3.70 8.73 -3.17
N ARG A 308 -5.00 8.76 -3.48
CA ARG A 308 -6.03 7.87 -2.91
C ARG A 308 -6.10 6.50 -3.58
N MET A 309 -5.40 6.28 -4.71
CA MET A 309 -5.45 5.04 -5.49
C MET A 309 -4.18 4.78 -6.30
N VAL A 310 -3.04 5.32 -5.89
CA VAL A 310 -1.79 5.21 -6.66
C VAL A 310 -1.42 3.75 -6.98
N ASP A 311 -1.70 2.84 -6.07
CA ASP A 311 -1.40 1.42 -6.23
C ASP A 311 -2.42 0.68 -7.13
N GLU A 312 -3.61 1.25 -7.32
CA GLU A 312 -4.71 0.70 -8.15
C GLU A 312 -4.72 1.28 -9.58
N LEU A 313 -3.90 2.30 -9.89
CA LEU A 313 -3.86 2.90 -11.23
C LEU A 313 -3.55 1.90 -12.36
N PRO A 314 -2.70 0.86 -12.18
CA PRO A 314 -2.56 -0.20 -13.17
C PRO A 314 -3.88 -0.89 -13.53
N LEU A 315 -4.72 -1.16 -12.53
CA LEU A 315 -6.05 -1.75 -12.72
C LEU A 315 -7.04 -0.77 -13.37
N VAL A 316 -6.93 0.53 -13.05
CA VAL A 316 -7.71 1.59 -13.72
C VAL A 316 -7.38 1.60 -15.22
N ALA A 317 -6.12 1.44 -15.60
CA ALA A 317 -5.72 1.36 -17.01
C ALA A 317 -6.32 0.13 -17.71
N LEU A 318 -6.37 -1.02 -17.04
CA LEU A 318 -6.98 -2.23 -17.59
C LEU A 318 -8.49 -2.05 -17.81
N ILE A 319 -9.23 -1.58 -16.79
CA ILE A 319 -10.68 -1.39 -16.92
C ILE A 319 -11.02 -0.30 -17.95
N ALA A 320 -10.19 0.74 -18.06
CA ALA A 320 -10.29 1.75 -19.10
C ALA A 320 -10.15 1.16 -20.51
N GLY A 321 -9.27 0.16 -20.68
CA GLY A 321 -9.07 -0.55 -21.94
C GLY A 321 -10.31 -1.30 -22.45
N LEU A 322 -11.26 -1.64 -21.57
CA LEU A 322 -12.50 -2.32 -21.89
C LEU A 322 -13.73 -1.38 -21.80
N ALA A 323 -13.54 -0.12 -21.46
CA ALA A 323 -14.61 0.88 -21.42
C ALA A 323 -14.83 1.52 -22.80
N ARG A 324 -15.98 2.16 -23.01
CA ARG A 324 -16.24 2.94 -24.22
C ARG A 324 -15.65 4.33 -24.10
N GLY A 325 -14.74 4.71 -24.99
CA GLY A 325 -14.14 6.04 -25.08
C GLY A 325 -12.68 6.08 -24.68
N GLU A 326 -12.15 7.27 -24.43
CA GLU A 326 -10.77 7.49 -23.98
C GLU A 326 -10.75 7.89 -22.51
N THR A 327 -10.01 7.14 -21.69
CA THR A 327 -9.72 7.51 -20.29
C THR A 327 -8.36 8.19 -20.21
N VAL A 328 -8.31 9.29 -19.45
CA VAL A 328 -7.07 10.04 -19.18
C VAL A 328 -6.79 9.99 -17.69
N ILE A 329 -5.60 9.53 -17.34
CA ILE A 329 -5.10 9.42 -15.96
C ILE A 329 -3.95 10.40 -15.82
N GLY A 330 -4.15 11.51 -15.09
CA GLY A 330 -3.09 12.49 -14.80
C GLY A 330 -2.34 12.13 -13.51
N GLY A 331 -1.19 12.80 -13.26
CA GLY A 331 -0.44 12.63 -12.02
C GLY A 331 0.31 11.30 -11.93
N VAL A 332 0.76 10.73 -13.06
CA VAL A 332 1.36 9.40 -13.10
C VAL A 332 2.87 9.36 -12.78
N GLN A 333 3.51 10.51 -12.52
CA GLN A 333 4.96 10.58 -12.25
C GLN A 333 5.38 9.69 -11.08
N GLU A 334 4.59 9.62 -9.99
CA GLU A 334 4.88 8.77 -8.84
C GLU A 334 4.84 7.26 -9.18
N LEU A 335 4.22 6.84 -10.28
CA LEU A 335 4.26 5.46 -10.73
C LEU A 335 5.62 5.05 -11.31
N ARG A 336 6.40 6.02 -11.81
CA ARG A 336 7.71 5.75 -12.45
C ARG A 336 8.82 5.42 -11.46
N VAL A 337 8.63 5.79 -10.18
CA VAL A 337 9.61 5.60 -9.09
C VAL A 337 9.17 4.55 -8.07
N LYS A 338 8.29 3.63 -8.48
CA LYS A 338 7.85 2.49 -7.68
C LYS A 338 8.82 1.30 -7.84
N GLU A 339 8.35 0.09 -7.59
CA GLU A 339 9.09 -1.16 -7.76
C GLU A 339 9.67 -1.30 -9.17
N THR A 340 8.89 -0.85 -10.15
CA THR A 340 9.23 -0.69 -11.56
C THR A 340 8.78 0.69 -12.05
N ASP A 341 9.14 1.12 -13.26
CA ASP A 341 8.37 2.16 -13.96
C ASP A 341 7.01 1.57 -14.34
N ARG A 342 6.02 1.72 -13.43
CA ARG A 342 4.67 1.17 -13.61
C ARG A 342 3.94 1.76 -14.82
N VAL A 343 4.35 2.92 -15.33
CA VAL A 343 3.77 3.49 -16.55
C VAL A 343 4.15 2.64 -17.75
N GLU A 344 5.43 2.28 -17.87
CA GLU A 344 5.90 1.45 -18.98
C GLU A 344 5.45 -0.01 -18.83
N THR A 345 5.55 -0.58 -17.62
CA THR A 345 5.14 -1.98 -17.40
C THR A 345 3.64 -2.18 -17.61
N VAL A 346 2.78 -1.22 -17.26
CA VAL A 346 1.34 -1.27 -17.59
C VAL A 346 1.10 -1.30 -19.10
N LYS A 347 1.83 -0.49 -19.87
CA LYS A 347 1.73 -0.52 -21.36
C LYS A 347 2.11 -1.90 -21.90
N ASP A 348 3.20 -2.49 -21.37
CA ASP A 348 3.69 -3.79 -21.80
C ASP A 348 2.69 -4.92 -21.48
N VAL A 349 2.07 -4.90 -20.30
CA VAL A 349 1.03 -5.87 -19.91
C VAL A 349 -0.24 -5.74 -20.77
N LEU A 350 -0.64 -4.51 -21.11
CA LEU A 350 -1.88 -4.28 -21.87
C LEU A 350 -1.73 -4.44 -23.38
N LYS A 351 -0.50 -4.38 -23.91
CA LYS A 351 -0.20 -4.55 -25.33
C LYS A 351 -0.65 -5.90 -25.93
N PRO A 352 -0.41 -7.07 -25.30
CA PRO A 352 -0.91 -8.36 -25.80
C PRO A 352 -2.44 -8.45 -25.88
N LEU A 353 -3.15 -7.64 -25.07
CA LEU A 353 -4.59 -7.54 -25.14
C LEU A 353 -5.09 -6.70 -26.31
N GLY A 354 -4.19 -6.01 -27.03
CA GLY A 354 -4.54 -5.08 -28.08
C GLY A 354 -5.09 -3.74 -27.56
N ILE A 355 -4.92 -3.45 -26.27
CA ILE A 355 -5.32 -2.18 -25.65
C ILE A 355 -4.28 -1.11 -26.01
N ARG A 356 -4.75 0.02 -26.54
CA ARG A 356 -3.89 1.14 -26.91
C ARG A 356 -3.69 2.07 -25.71
N VAL A 357 -2.44 2.13 -25.24
CA VAL A 357 -2.01 2.98 -24.15
C VAL A 357 -0.92 3.91 -24.64
N SER A 358 -1.07 5.20 -24.43
CA SER A 358 -0.05 6.20 -24.69
C SER A 358 0.31 6.92 -23.39
N ALA A 359 1.61 7.11 -23.15
CA ALA A 359 2.12 7.81 -21.97
C ALA A 359 2.71 9.16 -22.39
N GLY A 360 2.28 10.22 -21.72
CA GLY A 360 2.92 11.53 -21.71
C GLY A 360 3.88 11.65 -20.52
N GLU A 361 4.32 12.87 -20.26
CA GLU A 361 5.20 13.17 -19.13
C GLU A 361 4.51 12.90 -17.78
N ASP A 362 3.28 13.39 -17.63
CA ASP A 362 2.48 13.26 -16.39
C ASP A 362 1.06 12.74 -16.65
N GLU A 363 0.84 12.04 -17.76
CA GLU A 363 -0.47 11.46 -18.05
C GLU A 363 -0.35 10.11 -18.79
N LEU A 364 -1.33 9.26 -18.54
CA LEU A 364 -1.56 8.01 -19.25
C LEU A 364 -2.92 8.09 -19.95
N ARG A 365 -2.96 7.82 -21.25
CA ARG A 365 -4.19 7.79 -22.05
C ARG A 365 -4.46 6.37 -22.50
N VAL A 366 -5.68 5.90 -22.26
CA VAL A 366 -6.13 4.56 -22.63
C VAL A 366 -7.36 4.67 -23.51
N VAL A 367 -7.23 4.20 -24.74
CA VAL A 367 -8.35 4.12 -25.69
C VAL A 367 -9.03 2.76 -25.51
N GLY A 368 -10.24 2.78 -24.95
CA GLY A 368 -10.99 1.58 -24.64
C GLY A 368 -11.80 1.06 -25.82
N VAL A 369 -11.88 -0.27 -25.89
CA VAL A 369 -12.75 -1.00 -26.81
C VAL A 369 -13.63 -1.93 -25.97
N PRO A 370 -14.96 -1.71 -25.92
CA PRO A 370 -15.85 -2.45 -25.03
C PRO A 370 -16.17 -3.86 -25.56
N THR A 371 -15.11 -4.60 -25.86
CA THR A 371 -15.17 -6.00 -26.29
C THR A 371 -14.10 -6.80 -25.56
N ARG A 372 -14.39 -8.08 -25.32
CA ARG A 372 -13.42 -8.97 -24.69
C ARG A 372 -12.12 -9.02 -25.52
N PRO A 373 -10.97 -8.63 -24.93
CA PRO A 373 -9.70 -8.55 -25.66
C PRO A 373 -9.21 -9.94 -26.10
N LYS A 374 -8.36 -9.98 -27.13
CA LYS A 374 -7.85 -11.24 -27.64
C LYS A 374 -6.95 -11.95 -26.62
N GLY A 375 -5.89 -11.31 -26.18
CA GLY A 375 -4.85 -11.96 -25.36
C GLY A 375 -3.94 -12.85 -26.18
N GLY A 376 -3.45 -13.94 -25.59
CA GLY A 376 -2.60 -14.96 -26.25
C GLY A 376 -1.11 -14.62 -26.31
N GLY A 377 -0.68 -13.47 -25.78
CA GLY A 377 0.72 -13.06 -25.71
C GLY A 377 1.37 -13.35 -24.35
N SER A 378 2.52 -12.70 -24.12
CA SER A 378 3.22 -12.72 -22.84
C SER A 378 3.37 -11.32 -22.25
N ALA A 379 3.46 -11.25 -20.93
CA ALA A 379 3.81 -10.06 -20.18
C ALA A 379 4.76 -10.44 -19.03
N ASP A 380 5.61 -9.51 -18.64
CA ASP A 380 6.55 -9.67 -17.54
C ASP A 380 6.20 -8.69 -16.41
N SER A 381 6.09 -9.20 -15.19
CA SER A 381 5.85 -8.37 -14.01
C SER A 381 7.09 -7.57 -13.59
N GLN A 382 8.27 -7.96 -14.07
CA GLN A 382 9.57 -7.41 -13.69
C GLN A 382 9.78 -7.41 -12.15
N GLY A 383 9.19 -8.40 -11.46
CA GLY A 383 9.26 -8.51 -9.99
C GLY A 383 8.31 -7.57 -9.22
N ASP A 384 7.45 -6.80 -9.91
CA ASP A 384 6.46 -5.94 -9.28
C ASP A 384 5.16 -6.69 -9.01
N HIS A 385 4.79 -6.81 -7.73
CA HIS A 385 3.59 -7.52 -7.30
C HIS A 385 2.28 -6.92 -7.87
N ARG A 386 2.20 -5.59 -8.08
CA ARG A 386 1.01 -4.94 -8.68
C ARG A 386 0.89 -5.27 -10.15
N ILE A 387 2.01 -5.35 -10.85
CA ILE A 387 2.05 -5.72 -12.26
C ILE A 387 1.76 -7.22 -12.42
N ALA A 388 2.24 -8.07 -11.51
CA ALA A 388 1.89 -9.48 -11.50
C ALA A 388 0.37 -9.69 -11.35
N MET A 389 -0.27 -9.00 -10.40
CA MET A 389 -1.73 -9.06 -10.22
C MET A 389 -2.49 -8.45 -11.39
N LEU A 390 -1.99 -7.35 -11.99
CA LEU A 390 -2.54 -6.79 -13.22
C LEU A 390 -2.52 -7.82 -14.37
N GLY A 391 -1.37 -8.48 -14.57
CA GLY A 391 -1.21 -9.52 -15.59
C GLY A 391 -2.14 -10.71 -15.40
N ALA A 392 -2.37 -11.12 -14.15
CA ALA A 392 -3.34 -12.16 -13.81
C ALA A 392 -4.77 -11.75 -14.22
N VAL A 393 -5.22 -10.56 -13.82
CA VAL A 393 -6.55 -10.05 -14.21
C VAL A 393 -6.66 -9.90 -15.72
N ALA A 394 -5.62 -9.37 -16.39
CA ALA A 394 -5.57 -9.22 -17.83
C ALA A 394 -5.72 -10.56 -18.57
N GLY A 395 -5.05 -11.61 -18.08
CA GLY A 395 -5.20 -12.97 -18.63
C GLY A 395 -6.61 -13.51 -18.48
N LEU A 396 -7.20 -13.41 -17.27
CA LEU A 396 -8.57 -13.87 -16.99
C LEU A 396 -9.61 -13.23 -17.90
N VAL A 397 -9.52 -11.91 -18.11
CA VAL A 397 -10.51 -11.16 -18.89
C VAL A 397 -10.30 -11.27 -20.39
N SER A 398 -9.20 -11.86 -20.86
CA SER A 398 -8.93 -12.08 -22.30
C SER A 398 -9.61 -13.35 -22.82
N ARG A 399 -9.59 -13.56 -24.16
CA ARG A 399 -10.13 -14.77 -24.79
C ARG A 399 -9.13 -15.92 -24.85
N GLU A 400 -7.85 -15.60 -25.01
CA GLU A 400 -6.77 -16.58 -25.22
C GLU A 400 -5.81 -16.67 -24.03
N GLY A 401 -6.15 -16.01 -22.89
CA GLY A 401 -5.30 -15.96 -21.71
C GLY A 401 -4.05 -15.11 -21.91
N LEU A 402 -3.11 -15.23 -20.97
CA LEU A 402 -1.84 -14.51 -20.99
C LEU A 402 -0.74 -15.38 -20.36
N ARG A 403 0.45 -15.42 -20.96
CA ARG A 403 1.63 -15.95 -20.28
C ARG A 403 2.25 -14.85 -19.44
N LEU A 404 2.30 -15.04 -18.13
CA LEU A 404 2.84 -14.09 -17.16
C LEU A 404 4.18 -14.59 -16.63
N GLU A 405 5.25 -13.84 -16.89
CA GLU A 405 6.57 -14.02 -16.31
C GLU A 405 6.65 -13.26 -15.00
N GLY A 406 7.41 -13.78 -14.01
CA GLY A 406 7.50 -13.17 -12.66
C GLY A 406 6.17 -13.19 -11.88
N ALA A 407 5.27 -14.14 -12.15
CA ALA A 407 3.97 -14.23 -11.47
C ALA A 407 4.11 -14.38 -9.95
N GLU A 408 5.19 -15.03 -9.47
CA GLU A 408 5.52 -15.22 -8.06
C GLU A 408 5.67 -13.89 -7.29
N ALA A 409 5.95 -12.79 -7.97
CA ALA A 409 6.02 -11.47 -7.34
C ALA A 409 4.73 -11.07 -6.62
N ALA A 410 3.56 -11.59 -7.04
CA ALA A 410 2.29 -11.33 -6.35
C ALA A 410 2.35 -11.70 -4.86
N ALA A 411 3.09 -12.77 -4.51
CA ALA A 411 3.22 -13.26 -3.14
C ALA A 411 3.94 -12.29 -2.18
N VAL A 412 4.69 -11.32 -2.71
CA VAL A 412 5.37 -10.28 -1.90
C VAL A 412 4.37 -9.49 -1.05
N SER A 413 3.16 -9.25 -1.57
CA SER A 413 2.10 -8.52 -0.85
C SER A 413 0.82 -9.31 -0.67
N PHE A 414 0.62 -10.39 -1.43
CA PHE A 414 -0.56 -11.24 -1.36
C PHE A 414 -0.18 -12.71 -1.56
N PRO A 415 0.37 -13.39 -0.53
CA PRO A 415 0.55 -14.83 -0.56
C PRO A 415 -0.78 -15.53 -0.83
N GLY A 416 -0.78 -16.56 -1.69
CA GLY A 416 -2.00 -17.30 -2.05
C GLY A 416 -2.93 -16.56 -3.04
N PHE A 417 -2.47 -15.47 -3.68
CA PHE A 417 -3.29 -14.70 -4.62
C PHE A 417 -3.86 -15.54 -5.78
N PHE A 418 -3.03 -16.37 -6.40
CA PHE A 418 -3.46 -17.19 -7.55
C PHE A 418 -4.40 -18.31 -7.14
N GLU A 419 -4.18 -18.92 -5.98
CA GLU A 419 -5.05 -19.94 -5.40
C GLU A 419 -6.44 -19.34 -5.08
N LEU A 420 -6.47 -18.16 -4.47
CA LEU A 420 -7.72 -17.46 -4.18
C LEU A 420 -8.45 -17.08 -5.47
N LEU A 421 -7.73 -16.54 -6.44
CA LEU A 421 -8.29 -16.13 -7.72
C LEU A 421 -8.88 -17.33 -8.49
N ASP A 422 -8.19 -18.48 -8.47
CA ASP A 422 -8.65 -19.73 -9.11
C ASP A 422 -9.91 -20.30 -8.40
N SER A 423 -9.98 -20.21 -7.07
CA SER A 423 -11.08 -20.73 -6.27
C SER A 423 -12.44 -20.09 -6.63
N VAL A 424 -12.44 -18.84 -7.06
CA VAL A 424 -13.66 -18.09 -7.46
C VAL A 424 -13.85 -18.03 -8.96
N SER A 425 -12.86 -18.47 -9.76
CA SER A 425 -12.93 -18.45 -11.23
C SER A 425 -13.80 -19.60 -11.77
N LYS A 426 -14.77 -19.28 -12.60
CA LYS A 426 -15.53 -20.25 -13.40
C LYS A 426 -14.99 -20.26 -14.84
N ARG A 427 -14.68 -21.42 -15.35
CA ARG A 427 -14.15 -21.63 -16.70
C ARG A 427 -15.18 -22.25 -17.62
#